data_6f8459ba474c0e38d80ab9676a421678
#
_entry.id   6f8459ba474c0e38d80ab9676a421678
#
_cell.length_a   1.000
_cell.length_b   1.000
_cell.length_c   1.000
_cell.angle_alpha   90.00
_cell.angle_beta   90.00
_cell.angle_gamma   90.00
#
_symmetry.space_group_name_H-M   'P 1'
#
loop_
_entity.id
_entity.type
_entity.pdbx_description
1 polymer ?
#
loop_
_entity_poly.entity_id
_entity_poly.type
_entity_poly.pdbx_seq_one_letter_code
_entity_poly.pdbx_strand_id
1 'polypeptide(L)'
;MGFAVVDVETTGLFFSKDRVVEIAVVRLDEDAAVVDEFSTLINPRRDVGQTRIHGIAAADVVDAPTFEEAAALIWALLAGRVLVAHNVRFDFGMLDAEFGRCGVRLPPPPTMCTMALAGHYLHRLPARSLPACCDAAEIELSQHHSALADARAAAQLFRCFRAAHRQIPTSWRDDLEEAAVARWVPGPVVFASCQPVTRETQTYRRANARAPLADLVHSLPRGRVTELEPYLGMLDRALEDRLLDDVEVKALSGLAAEHGVTREGAMNAHREYLRHLAAAAWTDRSVSDAERSDLLVVASLLDVPAEEALAILEAERTRAGDPLIEPGSALHVDDRVVFTGDMTMGRSEIEALARAAGLTVMRSVSAKTALVVAADPHSQSGKARAAREHGVRLVTEQVFLHLREHVLPAAATATG
;
A
#
# COMPACT_ATOMS: atom_id res chain seq x y z
N MET A 1 30.83 -12.31 11.80
CA MET A 1 30.35 -11.32 12.81
C MET A 1 30.02 -10.03 12.09
N GLY A 2 29.31 -9.10 12.72
CA GLY A 2 28.99 -7.80 12.14
C GLY A 2 27.69 -7.22 12.66
N PHE A 3 27.17 -6.21 11.95
CA PHE A 3 25.96 -5.50 12.35
C PHE A 3 24.86 -5.70 11.30
N ALA A 4 23.62 -5.65 11.73
CA ALA A 4 22.45 -5.60 10.87
C ALA A 4 21.70 -4.29 11.16
N VAL A 5 21.80 -3.33 10.26
CA VAL A 5 21.07 -2.05 10.39
C VAL A 5 19.70 -2.24 9.79
N VAL A 6 18.66 -2.06 10.60
CA VAL A 6 17.27 -2.35 10.24
C VAL A 6 16.46 -1.08 10.32
N ASP A 7 15.50 -0.98 9.42
CA ASP A 7 14.41 -0.02 9.47
C ASP A 7 13.12 -0.69 8.99
N VAL A 8 11.98 -0.34 9.59
CA VAL A 8 10.67 -0.89 9.25
C VAL A 8 9.62 0.19 9.10
N GLU A 9 8.84 0.11 8.02
CA GLU A 9 7.58 0.85 7.90
C GLU A 9 6.42 -0.04 8.39
N THR A 10 5.43 0.58 9.00
CA THR A 10 4.39 -0.16 9.72
C THR A 10 3.00 0.43 9.54
N THR A 11 1.96 -0.37 9.77
CA THR A 11 0.57 0.09 9.74
C THR A 11 0.21 1.05 10.90
N GLY A 12 1.09 1.18 11.90
CA GLY A 12 0.92 2.01 13.08
C GLY A 12 1.97 1.72 14.14
N LEU A 13 1.80 2.24 15.34
CA LEU A 13 2.86 2.29 16.37
C LEU A 13 2.73 1.20 17.47
N PHE A 14 1.68 0.37 17.44
CA PHE A 14 1.40 -0.57 18.52
C PHE A 14 1.82 -2.01 18.16
N PHE A 15 2.87 -2.52 18.76
CA PHE A 15 3.43 -3.86 18.50
C PHE A 15 2.37 -5.00 18.55
N SER A 16 1.39 -4.89 19.44
CA SER A 16 0.35 -5.91 19.60
C SER A 16 -0.73 -5.88 18.52
N LYS A 17 -0.87 -4.76 17.78
CA LYS A 17 -1.95 -4.53 16.82
C LYS A 17 -1.46 -4.29 15.42
N ASP A 18 -0.35 -3.59 15.28
CA ASP A 18 0.15 -3.13 13.99
C ASP A 18 1.09 -4.14 13.36
N ARG A 19 1.33 -3.99 12.07
CA ARG A 19 2.03 -4.92 11.23
C ARG A 19 3.12 -4.18 10.46
N VAL A 20 4.18 -4.88 10.11
CA VAL A 20 5.21 -4.39 9.19
C VAL A 20 4.62 -4.36 7.77
N VAL A 21 4.89 -3.29 7.02
CA VAL A 21 4.53 -3.11 5.59
C VAL A 21 5.74 -2.99 4.68
N GLU A 22 6.90 -2.64 5.22
CA GLU A 22 8.19 -2.69 4.54
C GLU A 22 9.28 -2.97 5.55
N ILE A 23 10.30 -3.71 5.16
CA ILE A 23 11.50 -3.93 5.95
C ILE A 23 12.73 -3.74 5.08
N ALA A 24 13.76 -3.12 5.63
CA ALA A 24 15.09 -3.08 5.06
C ALA A 24 16.15 -3.51 6.05
N VAL A 25 17.19 -4.16 5.56
CA VAL A 25 18.36 -4.57 6.33
C VAL A 25 19.62 -4.24 5.54
N VAL A 26 20.48 -3.40 6.12
CA VAL A 26 21.84 -3.14 5.61
C VAL A 26 22.81 -3.89 6.48
N ARG A 27 23.50 -4.90 5.92
CA ARG A 27 24.49 -5.67 6.68
C ARG A 27 25.86 -5.02 6.61
N LEU A 28 26.48 -4.90 7.76
CA LEU A 28 27.83 -4.38 7.90
C LEU A 28 28.74 -5.44 8.50
N ASP A 29 30.01 -5.40 8.14
CA ASP A 29 31.05 -6.19 8.79
C ASP A 29 31.48 -5.59 10.15
N GLU A 30 32.51 -6.15 10.76
CA GLU A 30 33.04 -5.70 12.06
C GLU A 30 33.61 -4.27 12.01
N ASP A 31 34.09 -3.85 10.85
CA ASP A 31 34.62 -2.51 10.62
C ASP A 31 33.55 -1.50 10.16
N ALA A 32 32.28 -1.94 10.17
CA ALA A 32 31.13 -1.22 9.68
C ALA A 32 31.16 -0.91 8.17
N ALA A 33 31.90 -1.70 7.36
CA ALA A 33 31.76 -1.62 5.91
C ALA A 33 30.51 -2.36 5.45
N VAL A 34 29.83 -1.81 4.45
CA VAL A 34 28.62 -2.41 3.88
C VAL A 34 28.97 -3.72 3.16
N VAL A 35 28.33 -4.79 3.56
CA VAL A 35 28.47 -6.13 2.94
C VAL A 35 27.41 -6.32 1.86
N ASP A 36 26.17 -6.10 2.21
CA ASP A 36 25.02 -6.17 1.31
C ASP A 36 23.80 -5.44 1.90
N GLU A 37 22.76 -5.36 1.10
CA GLU A 37 21.50 -4.71 1.44
C GLU A 37 20.33 -5.59 0.99
N PHE A 38 19.26 -5.54 1.75
CA PHE A 38 18.02 -6.21 1.46
C PHE A 38 16.85 -5.29 1.77
N SER A 39 15.82 -5.31 0.95
CA SER A 39 14.53 -4.72 1.27
C SER A 39 13.38 -5.49 0.64
N THR A 40 12.24 -5.47 1.29
CA THR A 40 11.00 -5.99 0.73
C THR A 40 9.79 -5.29 1.32
N LEU A 41 8.79 -5.05 0.48
CA LEU A 41 7.43 -4.79 0.91
C LEU A 41 6.86 -6.04 1.57
N ILE A 42 5.97 -5.84 2.53
CA ILE A 42 5.30 -6.91 3.27
C ILE A 42 3.79 -6.70 3.17
N ASN A 43 3.06 -7.74 2.77
CA ASN A 43 1.61 -7.73 2.81
C ASN A 43 1.13 -7.91 4.26
N PRO A 44 0.58 -6.89 4.92
CA PRO A 44 0.15 -6.98 6.31
C PRO A 44 -1.15 -7.77 6.49
N ARG A 45 -1.80 -8.21 5.40
CA ARG A 45 -3.16 -8.81 5.36
C ARG A 45 -4.21 -7.97 6.09
N ARG A 46 -4.02 -6.67 6.09
CA ARG A 46 -4.91 -5.66 6.64
C ARG A 46 -4.64 -4.31 5.96
N ASP A 47 -5.34 -3.27 6.36
CA ASP A 47 -5.07 -1.90 5.94
C ASP A 47 -3.61 -1.54 6.20
N VAL A 48 -2.95 -0.91 5.23
CA VAL A 48 -1.55 -0.47 5.32
C VAL A 48 -1.36 0.70 6.29
N GLY A 49 -2.44 1.39 6.66
CA GLY A 49 -2.41 2.44 7.67
C GLY A 49 -1.85 3.77 7.13
N GLN A 50 -0.74 4.21 7.67
CA GLN A 50 -0.21 5.58 7.55
C GLN A 50 0.42 5.90 6.17
N THR A 51 -0.30 5.68 5.07
CA THR A 51 0.16 5.91 3.68
C THR A 51 0.74 7.32 3.49
N ARG A 52 0.24 8.33 4.20
CA ARG A 52 0.78 9.69 4.13
C ARG A 52 2.19 9.82 4.69
N ILE A 53 2.63 8.90 5.53
CA ILE A 53 3.97 8.89 6.13
C ILE A 53 4.90 8.09 5.24
N HIS A 54 4.64 6.79 5.05
CA HIS A 54 5.53 5.89 4.33
C HIS A 54 5.26 5.81 2.81
N GLY A 55 4.17 6.38 2.31
CA GLY A 55 3.85 6.41 0.88
C GLY A 55 3.41 5.08 0.27
N ILE A 56 3.30 3.99 1.07
CA ILE A 56 2.90 2.67 0.58
C ILE A 56 1.38 2.60 0.54
N ALA A 57 0.81 2.38 -0.64
CA ALA A 57 -0.61 2.13 -0.83
C ALA A 57 -0.95 0.63 -0.68
N ALA A 58 -2.23 0.30 -0.48
CA ALA A 58 -2.66 -1.09 -0.39
C ALA A 58 -2.32 -1.90 -1.65
N ALA A 59 -2.41 -1.28 -2.82
CA ALA A 59 -2.03 -1.87 -4.10
C ALA A 59 -0.53 -2.22 -4.21
N ASP A 60 0.35 -1.57 -3.44
CA ASP A 60 1.78 -1.87 -3.48
C ASP A 60 2.12 -3.19 -2.80
N VAL A 61 1.29 -3.63 -1.85
CA VAL A 61 1.54 -4.79 -1.01
C VAL A 61 0.69 -6.02 -1.35
N VAL A 62 -0.23 -5.92 -2.33
CA VAL A 62 -1.12 -7.04 -2.71
C VAL A 62 -0.31 -8.28 -3.07
N ASP A 63 0.70 -8.13 -3.93
CA ASP A 63 1.57 -9.22 -4.39
C ASP A 63 2.86 -9.35 -3.58
N ALA A 64 3.01 -8.56 -2.51
CA ALA A 64 4.16 -8.67 -1.64
C ALA A 64 4.02 -9.90 -0.72
N PRO A 65 5.14 -10.52 -0.34
CA PRO A 65 5.11 -11.61 0.63
C PRO A 65 4.54 -11.14 1.96
N THR A 66 3.85 -12.01 2.66
CA THR A 66 3.53 -11.80 4.08
C THR A 66 4.80 -11.89 4.92
N PHE A 67 4.76 -11.37 6.15
CA PHE A 67 5.92 -11.49 7.04
C PHE A 67 6.29 -12.96 7.30
N GLU A 68 5.31 -13.85 7.42
CA GLU A 68 5.50 -15.28 7.60
C GLU A 68 6.29 -15.90 6.44
N GLU A 69 6.00 -15.51 5.21
CA GLU A 69 6.73 -15.97 4.01
C GLU A 69 8.14 -15.38 3.93
N ALA A 70 8.35 -14.14 4.38
CA ALA A 70 9.65 -13.47 4.39
C ALA A 70 10.50 -13.84 5.62
N ALA A 71 9.90 -14.41 6.65
CA ALA A 71 10.51 -14.62 7.96
C ALA A 71 11.84 -15.38 7.92
N ALA A 72 11.97 -16.42 7.09
CA ALA A 72 13.21 -17.19 6.95
C ALA A 72 14.38 -16.33 6.46
N LEU A 73 14.10 -15.49 5.47
CA LEU A 73 15.10 -14.62 4.87
C LEU A 73 15.50 -13.51 5.84
N ILE A 74 14.51 -12.88 6.48
CA ILE A 74 14.76 -11.84 7.50
C ILE A 74 15.57 -12.43 8.65
N TRP A 75 15.20 -13.62 9.13
CA TRP A 75 15.93 -14.34 10.16
C TRP A 75 17.41 -14.55 9.80
N ALA A 76 17.70 -15.02 8.59
CA ALA A 76 19.04 -15.26 8.10
C ALA A 76 19.89 -13.96 8.01
N LEU A 77 19.25 -12.84 7.72
CA LEU A 77 19.89 -11.52 7.65
C LEU A 77 20.28 -11.00 9.04
N LEU A 78 19.48 -11.28 10.07
CA LEU A 78 19.67 -10.81 11.43
C LEU A 78 20.56 -11.75 12.26
N ALA A 79 20.51 -13.06 11.99
CA ALA A 79 21.15 -14.07 12.82
C ALA A 79 22.66 -13.84 13.02
N GLY A 80 23.11 -13.87 14.27
CA GLY A 80 24.52 -13.74 14.64
C GLY A 80 25.10 -12.33 14.48
N ARG A 81 24.24 -11.29 14.42
CA ARG A 81 24.62 -9.89 14.26
C ARG A 81 24.07 -9.02 15.38
N VAL A 82 24.79 -7.94 15.67
CA VAL A 82 24.28 -6.86 16.51
C VAL A 82 23.20 -6.09 15.73
N LEU A 83 22.02 -5.92 16.30
CA LEU A 83 20.93 -5.20 15.67
C LEU A 83 21.14 -3.69 15.87
N VAL A 84 21.16 -2.94 14.76
CA VAL A 84 21.31 -1.48 14.79
C VAL A 84 20.05 -0.85 14.14
N ALA A 85 19.52 0.21 14.75
CA ALA A 85 18.46 1.02 14.15
C ALA A 85 18.46 2.45 14.67
N HIS A 86 17.74 3.37 14.02
CA HIS A 86 17.68 4.76 14.51
C HIS A 86 16.70 4.94 15.68
N ASN A 87 15.87 4.00 15.97
CA ASN A 87 15.07 3.89 17.20
C ASN A 87 14.88 2.41 17.51
N VAL A 88 15.98 1.73 17.80
CA VAL A 88 16.05 0.26 17.85
C VAL A 88 14.95 -0.40 18.70
N ARG A 89 14.42 0.27 19.72
CA ARG A 89 13.29 -0.26 20.51
C ARG A 89 12.03 -0.44 19.68
N PHE A 90 11.79 0.45 18.72
CA PHE A 90 10.64 0.37 17.85
C PHE A 90 10.82 -0.77 16.84
N ASP A 91 11.91 -0.75 16.08
CA ASP A 91 12.18 -1.74 15.04
C ASP A 91 12.25 -3.15 15.60
N PHE A 92 13.02 -3.34 16.68
CA PHE A 92 13.10 -4.62 17.37
C PHE A 92 11.74 -5.08 17.92
N GLY A 93 10.97 -4.17 18.52
CA GLY A 93 9.64 -4.49 19.07
C GLY A 93 8.66 -4.93 17.98
N MET A 94 8.69 -4.30 16.80
CA MET A 94 7.89 -4.72 15.65
C MET A 94 8.34 -6.09 15.12
N LEU A 95 9.64 -6.32 14.97
CA LEU A 95 10.18 -7.61 14.55
C LEU A 95 9.85 -8.74 15.52
N ASP A 96 10.03 -8.52 16.82
CA ASP A 96 9.70 -9.52 17.85
C ASP A 96 8.21 -9.88 17.83
N ALA A 97 7.34 -8.88 17.64
CA ALA A 97 5.90 -9.09 17.51
C ALA A 97 5.54 -9.88 16.24
N GLU A 98 6.16 -9.57 15.09
CA GLU A 98 5.92 -10.30 13.83
C GLU A 98 6.43 -11.73 13.90
N PHE A 99 7.64 -11.96 14.39
CA PHE A 99 8.15 -13.33 14.61
C PHE A 99 7.31 -14.09 15.63
N GLY A 100 6.84 -13.41 16.69
CA GLY A 100 5.91 -14.01 17.66
C GLY A 100 4.60 -14.49 17.03
N ARG A 101 4.07 -13.77 16.05
CA ARG A 101 2.89 -14.20 15.26
C ARG A 101 3.17 -15.43 14.40
N CYS A 102 4.41 -15.56 13.94
CA CYS A 102 4.87 -16.77 13.24
C CYS A 102 5.18 -17.95 14.19
N GLY A 103 4.95 -17.79 15.50
CA GLY A 103 5.28 -18.82 16.50
C GLY A 103 6.78 -18.94 16.81
N VAL A 104 7.58 -17.96 16.41
CA VAL A 104 9.03 -17.91 16.61
C VAL A 104 9.35 -16.80 17.60
N ARG A 105 10.22 -17.10 18.56
CA ARG A 105 10.72 -16.09 19.49
C ARG A 105 12.10 -15.62 19.05
N LEU A 106 12.25 -14.31 18.84
CA LEU A 106 13.58 -13.75 18.61
C LEU A 106 14.42 -13.92 19.88
N PRO A 107 15.66 -14.45 19.77
CA PRO A 107 16.61 -14.31 20.86
C PRO A 107 16.89 -12.81 21.02
N PRO A 108 16.96 -12.26 22.25
CA PRO A 108 17.28 -10.85 22.42
C PRO A 108 18.73 -10.60 21.95
N PRO A 109 18.96 -10.00 20.76
CA PRO A 109 20.30 -9.72 20.30
C PRO A 109 20.84 -8.50 21.03
N PRO A 110 22.14 -8.34 21.13
CA PRO A 110 22.73 -7.04 21.43
C PRO A 110 22.22 -5.98 20.46
N THR A 111 21.88 -4.80 20.96
CA THR A 111 21.28 -3.74 20.15
C THR A 111 22.02 -2.43 20.28
N MET A 112 22.16 -1.68 19.20
CA MET A 112 22.72 -0.35 19.16
C MET A 112 21.72 0.62 18.54
N CYS A 113 21.53 1.77 19.20
CA CYS A 113 20.59 2.81 18.76
C CYS A 113 21.37 4.02 18.26
N THR A 114 21.32 4.30 16.95
CA THR A 114 22.02 5.46 16.37
C THR A 114 21.49 6.78 16.91
N MET A 115 20.21 6.87 17.29
CA MET A 115 19.63 8.02 17.97
C MET A 115 20.24 8.23 19.37
N ALA A 116 20.54 7.16 20.11
CA ALA A 116 21.22 7.25 21.40
C ALA A 116 22.70 7.59 21.21
N LEU A 117 23.38 6.94 20.26
CA LEU A 117 24.77 7.22 19.92
C LEU A 117 24.97 8.67 19.45
N ALA A 118 24.02 9.23 18.69
CA ALA A 118 24.05 10.63 18.28
C ALA A 118 24.19 11.61 19.47
N GLY A 119 23.66 11.25 20.64
CA GLY A 119 23.84 12.03 21.86
C GLY A 119 25.31 12.13 22.35
N HIS A 120 26.14 11.16 21.95
CA HIS A 120 27.57 11.12 22.30
C HIS A 120 28.44 11.71 21.19
N TYR A 121 28.10 11.54 19.93
CA TYR A 121 28.92 11.89 18.77
C TYR A 121 28.50 13.19 18.09
N LEU A 122 27.24 13.56 18.14
CA LEU A 122 26.70 14.78 17.53
C LEU A 122 26.24 15.74 18.62
N HIS A 123 27.16 16.59 19.05
CA HIS A 123 26.90 17.54 20.16
C HIS A 123 25.92 18.64 19.72
N ARG A 124 25.02 19.04 20.63
CA ARG A 124 24.13 20.21 20.53
C ARG A 124 23.00 20.10 19.51
N LEU A 125 22.55 18.87 19.17
CA LEU A 125 21.33 18.72 18.36
C LEU A 125 20.10 19.06 19.20
N PRO A 126 19.20 19.91 18.70
CA PRO A 126 17.93 20.22 19.38
C PRO A 126 16.96 19.00 19.33
N ALA A 127 17.06 18.16 18.32
CA ALA A 127 16.35 16.91 18.16
C ALA A 127 17.29 15.86 17.56
N ARG A 128 17.06 14.58 17.86
CA ARG A 128 17.85 13.45 17.36
C ARG A 128 17.03 12.56 16.43
N SER A 129 16.14 13.18 15.64
CA SER A 129 15.49 12.47 14.53
C SER A 129 16.52 12.08 13.47
N LEU A 130 16.24 11.05 12.66
CA LEU A 130 17.15 10.60 11.62
C LEU A 130 17.55 11.74 10.67
N PRO A 131 16.60 12.57 10.15
CA PRO A 131 16.96 13.71 9.31
C PRO A 131 17.91 14.72 10.02
N ALA A 132 17.63 15.06 11.27
CA ALA A 132 18.46 16.00 12.01
C ALA A 132 19.89 15.46 12.27
N CYS A 133 20.02 14.15 12.50
CA CYS A 133 21.33 13.50 12.67
C CYS A 133 22.07 13.40 11.35
N CYS A 134 21.38 13.11 10.25
CA CYS A 134 21.97 13.06 8.91
C CYS A 134 22.47 14.42 8.46
N ASP A 135 21.66 15.47 8.64
CA ASP A 135 22.06 16.86 8.35
C ASP A 135 23.32 17.26 9.10
N ALA A 136 23.38 16.97 10.41
CA ALA A 136 24.55 17.27 11.25
C ALA A 136 25.80 16.45 10.91
N ALA A 137 25.63 15.28 10.29
CA ALA A 137 26.71 14.41 9.84
C ALA A 137 27.01 14.54 8.34
N GLU A 138 26.39 15.51 7.64
CA GLU A 138 26.52 15.75 6.20
C GLU A 138 26.19 14.50 5.37
N ILE A 139 25.19 13.72 5.81
CA ILE A 139 24.67 12.52 5.13
C ILE A 139 23.43 12.92 4.32
N GLU A 140 23.47 12.67 3.02
CA GLU A 140 22.32 12.87 2.15
C GLU A 140 21.22 11.85 2.46
N LEU A 141 20.02 12.32 2.83
CA LEU A 141 18.84 11.51 3.06
C LEU A 141 17.87 11.71 1.90
N SER A 142 17.93 10.81 0.91
CA SER A 142 16.99 10.77 -0.21
C SER A 142 15.79 9.89 0.17
N GLN A 143 14.57 10.30 -0.16
CA GLN A 143 13.35 9.51 0.04
C GLN A 143 13.10 9.08 1.49
N HIS A 144 13.10 10.03 2.42
CA HIS A 144 12.70 9.80 3.81
C HIS A 144 11.34 9.08 3.87
N HIS A 145 11.19 8.14 4.83
CA HIS A 145 10.07 7.19 4.96
C HIS A 145 10.05 6.08 3.88
N SER A 146 11.21 5.70 3.38
CA SER A 146 11.42 4.40 2.73
C SER A 146 12.37 3.59 3.60
N ALA A 147 11.97 2.40 4.01
CA ALA A 147 12.78 1.60 4.94
C ALA A 147 14.22 1.40 4.45
N LEU A 148 14.43 1.22 3.13
CA LEU A 148 15.79 1.07 2.60
C LEU A 148 16.60 2.38 2.67
N ALA A 149 15.98 3.52 2.37
CA ALA A 149 16.68 4.81 2.43
C ALA A 149 17.04 5.16 3.88
N ASP A 150 16.12 4.92 4.81
CA ASP A 150 16.32 5.21 6.24
C ASP A 150 17.31 4.23 6.88
N ALA A 151 17.30 2.94 6.52
CA ALA A 151 18.32 1.97 6.93
C ALA A 151 19.73 2.32 6.40
N ARG A 152 19.83 2.76 5.13
CA ARG A 152 21.11 3.24 4.55
C ARG A 152 21.63 4.48 5.28
N ALA A 153 20.77 5.43 5.58
CA ALA A 153 21.13 6.63 6.32
C ALA A 153 21.57 6.30 7.75
N ALA A 154 20.84 5.42 8.43
CA ALA A 154 21.23 4.93 9.75
C ALA A 154 22.56 4.15 9.72
N ALA A 155 22.81 3.37 8.67
CA ALA A 155 24.07 2.68 8.47
C ALA A 155 25.24 3.65 8.23
N GLN A 156 25.05 4.69 7.42
CA GLN A 156 26.06 5.71 7.20
C GLN A 156 26.36 6.48 8.50
N LEU A 157 25.33 6.84 9.25
CA LEU A 157 25.46 7.49 10.56
C LEU A 157 26.24 6.60 11.53
N PHE A 158 25.93 5.30 11.60
CA PHE A 158 26.65 4.33 12.41
C PHE A 158 28.12 4.22 12.00
N ARG A 159 28.41 4.22 10.70
CA ARG A 159 29.77 4.21 10.15
C ARG A 159 30.56 5.47 10.55
N CYS A 160 29.93 6.64 10.54
CA CYS A 160 30.56 7.88 11.05
C CYS A 160 30.93 7.72 12.52
N PHE A 161 30.07 7.16 13.36
CA PHE A 161 30.36 6.92 14.78
C PHE A 161 31.50 5.88 14.96
N ARG A 162 31.50 4.81 14.13
CA ARG A 162 32.58 3.82 14.13
C ARG A 162 33.92 4.44 13.74
N ALA A 163 33.94 5.30 12.72
CA ALA A 163 35.14 5.97 12.23
C ALA A 163 35.77 6.96 13.25
N ALA A 164 34.99 7.41 14.23
CA ALA A 164 35.51 8.24 15.33
C ALA A 164 36.49 7.47 16.23
N HIS A 165 36.57 6.16 16.10
CA HIS A 165 37.43 5.28 16.90
C HIS A 165 38.52 4.61 16.05
N ARG A 166 39.78 4.67 16.50
CA ARG A 166 40.88 3.93 15.84
C ARG A 166 40.73 2.41 15.95
N GLN A 167 40.15 1.95 17.04
CA GLN A 167 39.86 0.53 17.31
C GLN A 167 38.40 0.41 17.71
N ILE A 168 37.83 -0.78 17.49
CA ILE A 168 36.46 -1.07 17.93
C ILE A 168 36.39 -0.88 19.46
N PRO A 169 35.45 -0.07 19.99
CA PRO A 169 35.25 0.05 21.43
C PRO A 169 35.04 -1.32 22.09
N THR A 170 35.55 -1.53 23.28
CA THR A 170 35.46 -2.83 23.97
C THR A 170 33.98 -3.27 24.09
N SER A 171 33.08 -2.37 24.48
CA SER A 171 31.65 -2.69 24.57
C SER A 171 31.05 -3.15 23.23
N TRP A 172 31.46 -2.57 22.11
CA TRP A 172 30.98 -2.99 20.79
C TRP A 172 31.57 -4.35 20.39
N ARG A 173 32.77 -4.66 20.83
CA ARG A 173 33.37 -5.98 20.64
C ARG A 173 32.66 -7.05 21.46
N ASP A 174 32.35 -6.74 22.73
CA ASP A 174 31.58 -7.62 23.60
C ASP A 174 30.19 -7.92 22.99
N ASP A 175 29.52 -6.89 22.45
CA ASP A 175 28.23 -7.03 21.74
C ASP A 175 28.36 -7.92 20.48
N LEU A 176 29.45 -7.77 19.70
CA LEU A 176 29.71 -8.62 18.52
C LEU A 176 29.95 -10.08 18.91
N GLU A 177 30.70 -10.33 19.98
CA GLU A 177 30.97 -11.67 20.51
C GLU A 177 29.70 -12.30 21.08
N GLU A 178 28.88 -11.54 21.82
CA GLU A 178 27.59 -11.98 22.32
C GLU A 178 26.62 -12.32 21.16
N ALA A 179 26.52 -11.47 20.15
CA ALA A 179 25.70 -11.73 18.97
C ALA A 179 26.10 -13.00 18.24
N ALA A 180 27.43 -13.24 18.11
CA ALA A 180 27.96 -14.40 17.40
C ALA A 180 27.64 -15.73 18.09
N VAL A 181 27.55 -15.76 19.42
CA VAL A 181 27.23 -16.98 20.19
C VAL A 181 25.74 -17.14 20.48
N ALA A 182 24.93 -16.13 20.22
CA ALA A 182 23.48 -16.16 20.41
C ALA A 182 22.87 -17.32 19.59
N ARG A 183 22.04 -18.13 20.24
CA ARG A 183 21.37 -19.24 19.57
C ARG A 183 20.15 -18.77 18.78
N TRP A 184 20.35 -18.53 17.52
CA TRP A 184 19.32 -18.26 16.54
C TRP A 184 18.74 -19.60 16.02
N VAL A 185 18.04 -20.33 16.88
CA VAL A 185 17.38 -21.57 16.48
C VAL A 185 15.97 -21.22 16.01
N PRO A 186 15.68 -21.30 14.70
CA PRO A 186 14.30 -21.22 14.25
C PRO A 186 13.55 -22.37 14.95
N GLY A 187 12.37 -22.08 15.51
CA GLY A 187 11.50 -23.11 16.06
C GLY A 187 11.11 -24.15 15.01
N PRO A 188 10.20 -25.07 15.30
CA PRO A 188 9.76 -26.11 14.36
C PRO A 188 9.01 -25.56 13.13
N VAL A 189 8.97 -24.26 12.96
CA VAL A 189 8.29 -23.59 11.84
C VAL A 189 9.17 -23.71 10.60
N VAL A 190 8.64 -24.39 9.60
CA VAL A 190 9.25 -24.42 8.25
C VAL A 190 8.88 -23.09 7.58
N PHE A 191 9.84 -22.20 7.48
CA PHE A 191 9.66 -20.98 6.72
C PHE A 191 9.57 -21.28 5.23
N ALA A 192 8.59 -20.69 4.54
CA ALA A 192 8.52 -20.70 3.10
C ALA A 192 9.64 -19.81 2.52
N SER A 193 10.14 -20.15 1.35
CA SER A 193 11.00 -19.25 0.58
C SER A 193 10.10 -18.26 -0.18
N CYS A 194 10.41 -16.97 -0.11
CA CYS A 194 9.72 -15.96 -0.88
C CYS A 194 10.68 -15.19 -1.78
N GLN A 195 10.13 -14.58 -2.84
CA GLN A 195 10.85 -13.59 -3.62
C GLN A 195 10.58 -12.20 -3.03
N PRO A 196 11.62 -11.39 -2.77
CA PRO A 196 11.41 -10.04 -2.29
C PRO A 196 10.73 -9.18 -3.35
N VAL A 197 9.84 -8.31 -2.91
CA VAL A 197 9.15 -7.33 -3.74
C VAL A 197 9.53 -5.95 -3.22
N THR A 198 10.29 -5.17 -4.00
CA THR A 198 10.73 -3.83 -3.61
C THR A 198 9.80 -2.77 -4.20
N ARG A 199 9.87 -1.53 -3.66
CA ARG A 199 9.19 -0.37 -4.26
C ARG A 199 9.59 -0.17 -5.72
N GLU A 200 10.87 -0.36 -6.05
CA GLU A 200 11.39 -0.25 -7.42
C GLU A 200 10.79 -1.33 -8.32
N THR A 201 10.69 -2.57 -7.82
CA THR A 201 10.05 -3.67 -8.56
C THR A 201 8.59 -3.36 -8.87
N GLN A 202 7.84 -2.82 -7.92
CA GLN A 202 6.44 -2.42 -8.13
C GLN A 202 6.33 -1.24 -9.11
N THR A 203 7.17 -0.23 -8.96
CA THR A 203 7.22 0.90 -9.90
C THR A 203 7.57 0.41 -11.31
N TYR A 204 8.56 -0.49 -11.43
CA TYR A 204 8.92 -1.10 -12.71
C TYR A 204 7.80 -1.94 -13.30
N ARG A 205 7.12 -2.77 -12.48
CA ARG A 205 5.96 -3.56 -12.92
C ARG A 205 4.84 -2.65 -13.42
N ARG A 206 4.51 -1.58 -12.69
CA ARG A 206 3.52 -0.58 -13.12
C ARG A 206 3.91 0.13 -14.41
N ALA A 207 5.17 0.53 -14.54
CA ALA A 207 5.65 1.23 -15.74
C ALA A 207 5.76 0.33 -16.98
N ASN A 208 6.00 -0.98 -16.78
CA ASN A 208 6.20 -1.96 -17.86
C ASN A 208 5.06 -2.99 -17.96
N ALA A 209 3.95 -2.79 -17.27
CA ALA A 209 2.76 -3.57 -17.50
C ALA A 209 2.36 -3.39 -18.96
N ARG A 210 2.74 -4.36 -19.81
CA ARG A 210 2.17 -4.46 -21.16
C ARG A 210 0.66 -4.50 -20.99
N ALA A 211 -0.07 -3.83 -21.87
CA ALA A 211 -1.52 -3.90 -21.87
C ALA A 211 -1.95 -5.37 -22.11
N PRO A 212 -2.16 -6.21 -21.05
CA PRO A 212 -2.42 -7.63 -21.23
C PRO A 212 -3.74 -7.86 -21.96
N LEU A 213 -4.64 -6.86 -21.90
CA LEU A 213 -5.90 -6.86 -22.65
C LEU A 213 -5.74 -6.56 -24.14
N ALA A 214 -4.60 -6.01 -24.59
CA ALA A 214 -4.35 -5.75 -25.99
C ALA A 214 -4.45 -7.04 -26.83
N ASP A 215 -3.73 -8.08 -26.37
CA ASP A 215 -3.74 -9.37 -27.05
C ASP A 215 -5.14 -10.04 -26.99
N LEU A 216 -5.86 -9.88 -25.86
CA LEU A 216 -7.25 -10.33 -25.73
C LEU A 216 -8.15 -9.62 -26.72
N VAL A 217 -8.12 -8.29 -26.75
CA VAL A 217 -8.95 -7.49 -27.67
C VAL A 217 -8.65 -7.84 -29.14
N HIS A 218 -7.37 -8.08 -29.48
CA HIS A 218 -6.97 -8.49 -30.82
C HIS A 218 -7.48 -9.88 -31.21
N SER A 219 -7.69 -10.79 -30.25
CA SER A 219 -8.19 -12.15 -30.48
C SER A 219 -9.72 -12.23 -30.63
N LEU A 220 -10.47 -11.19 -30.23
CA LEU A 220 -11.93 -11.20 -30.27
C LEU A 220 -12.50 -11.11 -31.69
N PRO A 221 -13.63 -11.78 -31.99
CA PRO A 221 -14.31 -11.68 -33.29
C PRO A 221 -14.80 -10.24 -33.54
N ARG A 222 -14.84 -9.84 -34.81
CA ARG A 222 -15.37 -8.55 -35.23
C ARG A 222 -16.90 -8.63 -35.39
N GLY A 223 -17.66 -7.77 -34.72
CA GLY A 223 -19.12 -7.71 -34.81
C GLY A 223 -19.77 -6.83 -33.74
N ARG A 224 -21.10 -6.68 -33.76
CA ARG A 224 -21.88 -5.89 -32.81
C ARG A 224 -22.19 -6.67 -31.53
N VAL A 225 -22.17 -6.00 -30.38
CA VAL A 225 -22.31 -6.58 -29.04
C VAL A 225 -23.70 -6.40 -28.49
N THR A 226 -24.17 -7.38 -27.71
CA THR A 226 -25.49 -7.35 -27.08
C THR A 226 -25.44 -7.28 -25.53
N GLU A 227 -24.38 -7.72 -24.85
CA GLU A 227 -24.32 -7.74 -23.36
C GLU A 227 -22.89 -7.47 -22.84
N LEU A 228 -22.60 -6.22 -22.49
CA LEU A 228 -21.28 -5.76 -21.98
C LEU A 228 -21.18 -5.74 -20.46
N GLU A 229 -22.29 -5.72 -19.74
CA GLU A 229 -22.34 -5.60 -18.28
C GLU A 229 -21.46 -6.62 -17.53
N PRO A 230 -21.52 -7.94 -17.84
CA PRO A 230 -20.68 -8.93 -17.16
C PRO A 230 -19.20 -8.73 -17.44
N TYR A 231 -18.84 -8.30 -18.66
CA TYR A 231 -17.46 -8.01 -19.04
C TYR A 231 -16.93 -6.78 -18.29
N LEU A 232 -17.71 -5.71 -18.19
CA LEU A 232 -17.35 -4.51 -17.43
C LEU A 232 -17.17 -4.81 -15.94
N GLY A 233 -18.07 -5.61 -15.35
CA GLY A 233 -17.97 -6.00 -13.95
C GLY A 233 -16.73 -6.88 -13.65
N MET A 234 -16.30 -7.69 -14.61
CA MET A 234 -15.06 -8.45 -14.48
C MET A 234 -13.83 -7.57 -14.70
N LEU A 235 -13.92 -6.63 -15.65
CA LEU A 235 -12.88 -5.65 -15.91
C LEU A 235 -12.62 -4.77 -14.69
N ASP A 236 -13.67 -4.34 -14.01
CA ASP A 236 -13.57 -3.54 -12.76
C ASP A 236 -12.81 -4.31 -11.67
N ARG A 237 -13.09 -5.59 -11.50
CA ARG A 237 -12.35 -6.46 -10.57
C ARG A 237 -10.88 -6.65 -10.96
N ALA A 238 -10.64 -6.93 -12.25
CA ALA A 238 -9.30 -7.20 -12.76
C ALA A 238 -8.39 -5.95 -12.71
N LEU A 239 -8.97 -4.76 -12.78
CA LEU A 239 -8.23 -3.50 -12.67
C LEU A 239 -8.18 -2.92 -11.25
N GLU A 240 -8.75 -3.62 -10.26
CA GLU A 240 -8.82 -3.12 -8.87
C GLU A 240 -7.42 -2.86 -8.27
N ASP A 241 -6.45 -3.70 -8.59
CA ASP A 241 -5.08 -3.57 -8.11
C ASP A 241 -4.11 -2.92 -9.12
N ARG A 242 -4.63 -2.47 -10.28
CA ARG A 242 -3.84 -1.90 -11.41
C ARG A 242 -2.82 -2.88 -12.00
N LEU A 243 -3.05 -4.17 -11.84
CA LEU A 243 -2.29 -5.26 -12.46
C LEU A 243 -3.27 -6.19 -13.16
N LEU A 244 -2.84 -6.82 -14.24
CA LEU A 244 -3.61 -7.86 -14.90
C LEU A 244 -2.75 -9.11 -14.98
N ASP A 245 -3.15 -10.12 -14.22
CA ASP A 245 -2.46 -11.40 -14.25
C ASP A 245 -3.02 -12.34 -15.35
N ASP A 246 -2.29 -13.44 -15.59
CA ASP A 246 -2.69 -14.43 -16.60
C ASP A 246 -4.04 -15.10 -16.30
N VAL A 247 -4.46 -15.15 -15.02
CA VAL A 247 -5.72 -15.76 -14.59
C VAL A 247 -6.86 -14.81 -14.91
N GLU A 248 -6.69 -13.51 -14.65
CA GLU A 248 -7.67 -12.47 -14.95
C GLU A 248 -7.85 -12.26 -16.44
N VAL A 249 -6.75 -12.27 -17.21
CA VAL A 249 -6.79 -12.22 -18.68
C VAL A 249 -7.55 -13.42 -19.25
N LYS A 250 -7.34 -14.63 -18.72
CA LYS A 250 -8.10 -15.83 -19.13
C LYS A 250 -9.58 -15.75 -18.74
N ALA A 251 -9.88 -15.23 -17.55
CA ALA A 251 -11.25 -15.05 -17.09
C ALA A 251 -12.00 -14.03 -17.97
N LEU A 252 -11.37 -12.90 -18.28
CA LEU A 252 -11.90 -11.90 -19.21
C LEU A 252 -12.10 -12.48 -20.60
N SER A 253 -11.14 -13.29 -21.11
CA SER A 253 -11.24 -13.99 -22.39
C SER A 253 -12.42 -14.95 -22.43
N GLY A 254 -12.59 -15.75 -21.37
CA GLY A 254 -13.69 -16.70 -21.23
C GLY A 254 -15.04 -15.98 -21.24
N LEU A 255 -15.16 -14.91 -20.46
CA LEU A 255 -16.39 -14.12 -20.37
C LEU A 255 -16.72 -13.42 -21.70
N ALA A 256 -15.70 -12.87 -22.36
CA ALA A 256 -15.86 -12.26 -23.68
C ALA A 256 -16.39 -13.26 -24.69
N ALA A 257 -15.89 -14.52 -24.70
CA ALA A 257 -16.35 -15.59 -25.58
C ALA A 257 -17.76 -16.03 -25.21
N GLU A 258 -18.08 -16.20 -23.94
CA GLU A 258 -19.41 -16.62 -23.45
C GLU A 258 -20.52 -15.62 -23.81
N HIS A 259 -20.22 -14.34 -23.68
CA HIS A 259 -21.17 -13.26 -23.95
C HIS A 259 -21.08 -12.67 -25.37
N GLY A 260 -20.27 -13.26 -26.25
CA GLY A 260 -20.14 -12.83 -27.64
C GLY A 260 -19.56 -11.41 -27.78
N VAL A 261 -18.74 -10.98 -26.82
CA VAL A 261 -18.09 -9.66 -26.86
C VAL A 261 -17.11 -9.61 -28.03
N THR A 262 -17.31 -8.64 -28.92
CA THR A 262 -16.45 -8.43 -30.07
C THR A 262 -15.29 -7.52 -29.73
N ARG A 263 -14.27 -7.47 -30.62
CA ARG A 263 -13.15 -6.52 -30.46
C ARG A 263 -13.64 -5.08 -30.32
N GLU A 264 -14.58 -4.67 -31.17
CA GLU A 264 -15.14 -3.31 -31.12
C GLU A 264 -15.89 -3.07 -29.82
N GLY A 265 -16.65 -4.08 -29.36
CA GLY A 265 -17.36 -4.05 -28.09
C GLY A 265 -16.43 -3.93 -26.90
N ALA A 266 -15.35 -4.71 -26.86
CA ALA A 266 -14.34 -4.63 -25.80
C ALA A 266 -13.64 -3.26 -25.78
N MET A 267 -13.23 -2.75 -26.95
CA MET A 267 -12.61 -1.42 -27.04
C MET A 267 -13.56 -0.32 -26.60
N ASN A 268 -14.85 -0.43 -26.90
CA ASN A 268 -15.85 0.53 -26.41
C ASN A 268 -16.05 0.42 -24.90
N ALA A 269 -16.03 -0.80 -24.35
CA ALA A 269 -16.07 -1.04 -22.90
C ALA A 269 -14.86 -0.43 -22.19
N HIS A 270 -13.66 -0.57 -22.77
CA HIS A 270 -12.43 0.01 -22.25
C HIS A 270 -12.49 1.56 -22.22
N ARG A 271 -12.99 2.17 -23.29
CA ARG A 271 -13.19 3.63 -23.36
C ARG A 271 -14.22 4.10 -22.35
N GLU A 272 -15.30 3.36 -22.21
CA GLU A 272 -16.36 3.67 -21.24
C GLU A 272 -15.82 3.56 -19.81
N TYR A 273 -15.02 2.56 -19.53
CA TYR A 273 -14.35 2.41 -18.24
C TYR A 273 -13.41 3.59 -17.93
N LEU A 274 -12.58 3.99 -18.89
CA LEU A 274 -11.72 5.18 -18.76
C LEU A 274 -12.52 6.47 -18.60
N ARG A 275 -13.68 6.57 -19.27
CA ARG A 275 -14.58 7.72 -19.12
C ARG A 275 -15.13 7.83 -17.69
N HIS A 276 -15.51 6.68 -17.08
CA HIS A 276 -15.98 6.65 -15.70
C HIS A 276 -14.85 7.04 -14.72
N LEU A 277 -13.63 6.55 -14.94
CA LEU A 277 -12.47 6.95 -14.14
C LEU A 277 -12.15 8.46 -14.29
N ALA A 278 -12.20 8.96 -15.51
CA ALA A 278 -12.00 10.40 -15.77
C ALA A 278 -13.07 11.26 -15.10
N ALA A 279 -14.34 10.84 -15.16
CA ALA A 279 -15.42 11.53 -14.49
C ALA A 279 -15.26 11.52 -12.96
N ALA A 280 -14.78 10.40 -12.39
CA ALA A 280 -14.45 10.31 -10.96
C ALA A 280 -13.30 11.24 -10.57
N ALA A 281 -12.26 11.34 -11.40
CA ALA A 281 -11.14 12.25 -11.18
C ALA A 281 -11.56 13.74 -11.20
N TRP A 282 -12.59 14.11 -11.97
CA TRP A 282 -13.12 15.49 -12.00
C TRP A 282 -14.14 15.80 -10.91
N THR A 283 -14.42 14.87 -9.99
CA THR A 283 -15.47 15.03 -8.95
C THR A 283 -15.21 16.25 -8.05
N ASP A 284 -13.97 16.57 -7.76
CA ASP A 284 -13.56 17.74 -6.95
C ASP A 284 -13.17 18.97 -7.81
N ARG A 285 -13.41 18.91 -9.13
CA ARG A 285 -13.08 19.94 -10.14
C ARG A 285 -11.57 20.17 -10.33
N SER A 286 -10.72 19.28 -9.83
CA SER A 286 -9.28 19.31 -10.05
C SER A 286 -8.78 17.90 -10.27
N VAL A 287 -7.81 17.71 -11.15
CA VAL A 287 -7.16 16.42 -11.37
C VAL A 287 -5.70 16.55 -10.94
N SER A 288 -5.33 15.82 -9.90
CA SER A 288 -3.96 15.75 -9.41
C SER A 288 -3.04 15.01 -10.40
N ASP A 289 -1.73 15.23 -10.28
CA ASP A 289 -0.75 14.48 -11.07
C ASP A 289 -0.81 12.96 -10.80
N ALA A 290 -1.17 12.57 -9.57
CA ALA A 290 -1.36 11.18 -9.19
C ALA A 290 -2.56 10.55 -9.91
N GLU A 291 -3.72 11.22 -9.95
CA GLU A 291 -4.91 10.74 -10.65
C GLU A 291 -4.71 10.69 -12.16
N ARG A 292 -4.02 11.68 -12.72
CA ARG A 292 -3.62 11.67 -14.13
C ARG A 292 -2.70 10.49 -14.44
N SER A 293 -1.72 10.23 -13.58
CA SER A 293 -0.81 9.09 -13.73
C SER A 293 -1.54 7.75 -13.63
N ASP A 294 -2.47 7.61 -12.68
CA ASP A 294 -3.28 6.40 -12.50
C ASP A 294 -4.17 6.12 -13.72
N LEU A 295 -4.82 7.16 -14.25
CA LEU A 295 -5.61 7.05 -15.50
C LEU A 295 -4.76 6.54 -16.67
N LEU A 296 -3.52 7.05 -16.80
CA LEU A 296 -2.62 6.61 -17.88
C LEU A 296 -2.13 5.17 -17.68
N VAL A 297 -1.92 4.73 -16.45
CA VAL A 297 -1.62 3.32 -16.14
C VAL A 297 -2.78 2.42 -16.57
N VAL A 298 -4.01 2.76 -16.19
CA VAL A 298 -5.20 2.00 -16.60
C VAL A 298 -5.38 2.02 -18.11
N ALA A 299 -5.19 3.16 -18.76
CA ALA A 299 -5.26 3.25 -20.22
C ALA A 299 -4.27 2.30 -20.92
N SER A 300 -3.04 2.22 -20.39
CA SER A 300 -2.03 1.27 -20.89
C SER A 300 -2.45 -0.18 -20.71
N LEU A 301 -3.07 -0.54 -19.58
CA LEU A 301 -3.60 -1.88 -19.31
C LEU A 301 -4.76 -2.24 -20.25
N LEU A 302 -5.53 -1.26 -20.67
CA LEU A 302 -6.69 -1.40 -21.55
C LEU A 302 -6.37 -1.29 -23.04
N ASP A 303 -5.10 -1.17 -23.41
CA ASP A 303 -4.64 -0.90 -24.79
C ASP A 303 -5.28 0.36 -25.41
N VAL A 304 -5.51 1.38 -24.57
CA VAL A 304 -5.99 2.69 -25.02
C VAL A 304 -4.81 3.65 -25.09
N PRO A 305 -4.57 4.33 -26.24
CA PRO A 305 -3.48 5.26 -26.38
C PRO A 305 -3.55 6.38 -25.32
N ALA A 306 -2.40 6.76 -24.76
CA ALA A 306 -2.32 7.82 -23.76
C ALA A 306 -2.97 9.14 -24.21
N GLU A 307 -2.81 9.46 -25.49
CA GLU A 307 -3.41 10.65 -26.13
C GLU A 307 -4.94 10.59 -26.10
N GLU A 308 -5.52 9.42 -26.36
CA GLU A 308 -6.96 9.18 -26.29
C GLU A 308 -7.47 9.26 -24.84
N ALA A 309 -6.73 8.67 -23.88
CA ALA A 309 -7.07 8.73 -22.46
C ALA A 309 -7.07 10.18 -21.93
N LEU A 310 -6.07 10.97 -22.32
CA LEU A 310 -6.04 12.40 -21.96
C LEU A 310 -7.16 13.21 -22.62
N ALA A 311 -7.53 12.85 -23.86
CA ALA A 311 -8.68 13.48 -24.53
C ALA A 311 -10.01 13.14 -23.82
N ILE A 312 -10.15 11.91 -23.34
CA ILE A 312 -11.29 11.49 -22.51
C ILE A 312 -11.33 12.30 -21.23
N LEU A 313 -10.19 12.42 -20.53
CA LEU A 313 -10.07 13.20 -19.29
C LEU A 313 -10.50 14.66 -19.50
N GLU A 314 -10.04 15.28 -20.58
CA GLU A 314 -10.38 16.67 -20.92
C GLU A 314 -11.85 16.83 -21.33
N ALA A 315 -12.41 15.85 -22.05
CA ALA A 315 -13.82 15.84 -22.40
C ALA A 315 -14.73 15.76 -21.15
N GLU A 316 -14.35 14.97 -20.15
CA GLU A 316 -15.07 14.86 -18.89
C GLU A 316 -14.94 16.16 -18.05
N ARG A 317 -13.88 16.93 -18.17
CA ARG A 317 -13.77 18.28 -17.58
C ARG A 317 -14.92 19.18 -18.00
N THR A 318 -15.28 19.13 -19.27
CA THR A 318 -16.39 19.96 -19.81
C THR A 318 -17.76 19.44 -19.40
N ARG A 319 -17.88 18.15 -19.09
CA ARG A 319 -19.11 17.51 -18.60
C ARG A 319 -19.28 17.63 -17.08
N ALA A 320 -18.21 17.79 -16.32
CA ALA A 320 -18.24 17.93 -14.85
C ALA A 320 -19.02 19.17 -14.35
N GLY A 321 -19.58 19.97 -15.25
CA GLY A 321 -20.58 20.98 -14.94
C GLY A 321 -22.00 20.45 -14.69
N ASP A 322 -22.26 19.17 -15.03
CA ASP A 322 -23.54 18.51 -14.82
C ASP A 322 -23.29 17.12 -14.19
N PRO A 323 -23.59 16.89 -12.91
CA PRO A 323 -23.30 15.63 -12.27
C PRO A 323 -24.18 14.53 -12.86
N LEU A 324 -23.59 13.64 -13.65
CA LEU A 324 -24.22 12.36 -14.02
C LEU A 324 -24.28 11.47 -12.78
N ILE A 325 -25.31 11.65 -11.96
CA ILE A 325 -25.72 10.66 -10.97
C ILE A 325 -26.45 9.57 -11.76
N GLU A 326 -25.83 8.42 -11.95
CA GLU A 326 -26.53 7.28 -12.54
C GLU A 326 -27.78 6.95 -11.71
N PRO A 327 -28.92 6.64 -12.35
CA PRO A 327 -30.11 6.16 -11.64
C PRO A 327 -29.76 4.84 -10.93
N GLY A 328 -29.66 4.86 -9.61
CA GLY A 328 -29.26 3.74 -8.75
C GLY A 328 -27.97 3.95 -7.94
N SER A 329 -27.20 5.02 -8.21
CA SER A 329 -26.01 5.36 -7.42
C SER A 329 -26.26 6.46 -6.38
N ALA A 330 -27.42 7.09 -6.39
CA ALA A 330 -27.81 8.13 -5.43
C ALA A 330 -28.01 7.54 -4.04
N LEU A 331 -27.54 8.27 -3.02
CA LEU A 331 -27.86 7.95 -1.63
C LEU A 331 -29.27 8.50 -1.29
N HIS A 332 -29.97 7.80 -0.43
CA HIS A 332 -31.27 8.22 0.08
C HIS A 332 -31.20 8.51 1.58
N VAL A 333 -32.11 9.32 2.06
CA VAL A 333 -32.26 9.52 3.50
C VAL A 333 -32.44 8.16 4.18
N ASP A 334 -31.80 7.97 5.36
CA ASP A 334 -31.70 6.74 6.14
C ASP A 334 -30.77 5.66 5.56
N ASP A 335 -30.15 5.88 4.40
CA ASP A 335 -29.13 4.95 3.91
C ASP A 335 -27.98 4.76 4.90
N ARG A 336 -27.57 3.49 5.04
CA ARG A 336 -26.53 3.09 5.99
C ARG A 336 -25.16 3.24 5.37
N VAL A 337 -24.31 4.05 6.00
CA VAL A 337 -22.95 4.29 5.55
C VAL A 337 -21.94 3.85 6.61
N VAL A 338 -20.81 3.30 6.14
CA VAL A 338 -19.71 2.84 7.01
C VAL A 338 -18.43 3.53 6.55
N PHE A 339 -17.61 3.96 7.48
CA PHE A 339 -16.33 4.60 7.21
C PHE A 339 -15.16 3.69 7.64
N THR A 340 -14.05 3.68 6.89
CA THR A 340 -12.85 2.88 7.20
C THR A 340 -11.57 3.59 6.73
N GLY A 341 -10.46 3.35 7.44
CA GLY A 341 -9.16 3.97 7.16
C GLY A 341 -8.98 5.37 7.78
N ASP A 342 -7.75 5.90 7.65
CA ASP A 342 -7.38 7.25 8.08
C ASP A 342 -7.71 8.25 6.97
N MET A 343 -8.83 8.93 7.12
CA MET A 343 -9.34 9.90 6.15
C MET A 343 -8.63 11.25 6.28
N THR A 344 -8.76 12.07 5.25
CA THR A 344 -8.23 13.44 5.24
C THR A 344 -8.92 14.29 6.29
N MET A 345 -10.23 14.14 6.38
CA MET A 345 -11.07 14.79 7.39
C MET A 345 -11.12 13.95 8.66
N GLY A 346 -11.20 14.59 9.82
CA GLY A 346 -11.34 13.90 11.09
C GLY A 346 -12.56 12.97 11.12
N ARG A 347 -12.40 11.76 11.70
CA ARG A 347 -13.47 10.75 11.75
C ARG A 347 -14.80 11.28 12.24
N SER A 348 -14.79 12.04 13.36
CA SER A 348 -15.99 12.64 13.93
C SER A 348 -16.64 13.68 13.02
N GLU A 349 -15.85 14.40 12.26
CA GLU A 349 -16.28 15.43 11.35
C GLU A 349 -17.00 14.84 10.13
N ILE A 350 -16.41 13.87 9.44
CA ILE A 350 -17.03 13.23 8.28
C ILE A 350 -18.29 12.45 8.65
N GLU A 351 -18.33 11.83 9.84
CA GLU A 351 -19.54 11.18 10.37
C GLU A 351 -20.64 12.21 10.71
N ALA A 352 -20.27 13.40 11.17
CA ALA A 352 -21.24 14.47 11.43
C ALA A 352 -21.85 14.99 10.10
N LEU A 353 -21.03 15.13 9.05
CA LEU A 353 -21.51 15.49 7.72
C LEU A 353 -22.47 14.44 7.15
N ALA A 354 -22.18 13.16 7.31
CA ALA A 354 -23.08 12.08 6.89
C ALA A 354 -24.45 12.18 7.58
N ARG A 355 -24.45 12.37 8.90
CA ARG A 355 -25.71 12.52 9.67
C ARG A 355 -26.46 13.79 9.29
N ALA A 356 -25.76 14.89 9.03
CA ALA A 356 -26.37 16.13 8.57
C ALA A 356 -27.04 15.99 7.19
N ALA A 357 -26.51 15.11 6.34
CA ALA A 357 -27.11 14.76 5.06
C ALA A 357 -28.27 13.74 5.18
N GLY A 358 -28.68 13.34 6.38
CA GLY A 358 -29.78 12.39 6.61
C GLY A 358 -29.36 10.91 6.54
N LEU A 359 -28.06 10.60 6.51
CA LEU A 359 -27.55 9.24 6.41
C LEU A 359 -27.36 8.61 7.80
N THR A 360 -27.47 7.29 7.89
CA THR A 360 -27.27 6.52 9.11
C THR A 360 -25.84 5.95 9.15
N VAL A 361 -25.02 6.45 10.07
CA VAL A 361 -23.63 5.97 10.23
C VAL A 361 -23.58 4.68 11.04
N MET A 362 -23.02 3.63 10.47
CA MET A 362 -22.89 2.30 11.07
C MET A 362 -21.44 1.98 11.43
N ARG A 363 -21.24 1.11 12.42
CA ARG A 363 -19.90 0.66 12.85
C ARG A 363 -19.38 -0.53 12.06
N SER A 364 -20.26 -1.33 11.47
CA SER A 364 -19.95 -2.57 10.74
C SER A 364 -20.71 -2.63 9.42
N VAL A 365 -20.13 -3.33 8.45
CA VAL A 365 -20.72 -3.58 7.15
C VAL A 365 -21.69 -4.76 7.23
N SER A 366 -22.78 -4.69 6.48
CA SER A 366 -23.76 -5.75 6.32
C SER A 366 -24.41 -5.64 4.95
N ALA A 367 -25.16 -6.64 4.51
CA ALA A 367 -25.93 -6.61 3.25
C ALA A 367 -26.93 -5.43 3.14
N LYS A 368 -27.21 -4.73 4.25
CA LYS A 368 -28.08 -3.54 4.30
C LYS A 368 -27.29 -2.23 4.26
N THR A 369 -25.96 -2.29 4.12
CA THR A 369 -25.11 -1.10 4.01
C THR A 369 -25.20 -0.60 2.56
N ALA A 370 -25.52 0.67 2.37
CA ALA A 370 -25.63 1.27 1.04
C ALA A 370 -24.24 1.67 0.50
N LEU A 371 -23.34 2.12 1.40
CA LEU A 371 -22.06 2.64 1.01
C LEU A 371 -21.00 2.41 2.08
N VAL A 372 -19.80 2.05 1.66
CA VAL A 372 -18.58 2.08 2.49
C VAL A 372 -17.65 3.15 1.96
N VAL A 373 -17.26 4.07 2.83
CA VAL A 373 -16.30 5.14 2.52
C VAL A 373 -14.94 4.72 3.06
N ALA A 374 -13.97 4.56 2.20
CA ALA A 374 -12.61 4.17 2.55
C ALA A 374 -11.61 5.28 2.22
N ALA A 375 -10.62 5.46 3.09
CA ALA A 375 -9.51 6.35 2.80
C ALA A 375 -8.69 5.88 1.58
N ASP A 376 -8.57 4.56 1.43
CA ASP A 376 -7.98 3.89 0.27
C ASP A 376 -9.00 2.86 -0.26
N PRO A 377 -9.47 2.96 -1.53
CA PRO A 377 -10.41 2.02 -2.12
C PRO A 377 -9.84 0.61 -2.25
N HIS A 378 -8.52 0.44 -2.25
CA HIS A 378 -7.82 -0.85 -2.26
C HIS A 378 -7.56 -1.40 -0.84
N SER A 379 -8.04 -0.71 0.20
CA SER A 379 -7.86 -1.10 1.61
C SER A 379 -8.24 -2.57 1.85
N GLN A 380 -7.37 -3.28 2.56
CA GLN A 380 -7.60 -4.64 3.05
C GLN A 380 -8.19 -4.66 4.46
N SER A 381 -8.74 -3.54 4.94
CA SER A 381 -9.42 -3.47 6.23
C SER A 381 -10.58 -4.47 6.31
N GLY A 382 -10.90 -4.96 7.51
CA GLY A 382 -12.02 -5.88 7.70
C GLY A 382 -13.36 -5.33 7.16
N LYS A 383 -13.55 -4.00 7.19
CA LYS A 383 -14.76 -3.36 6.64
C LYS A 383 -14.74 -3.31 5.12
N ALA A 384 -13.58 -3.03 4.48
CA ALA A 384 -13.46 -3.01 3.04
C ALA A 384 -13.62 -4.43 2.45
N ARG A 385 -13.06 -5.46 3.10
CA ARG A 385 -13.29 -6.87 2.72
C ARG A 385 -14.76 -7.26 2.84
N ALA A 386 -15.40 -6.94 3.97
CA ALA A 386 -16.82 -7.21 4.15
C ALA A 386 -17.70 -6.46 3.13
N ALA A 387 -17.31 -5.24 2.69
CA ALA A 387 -17.99 -4.54 1.62
C ALA A 387 -17.94 -5.33 0.31
N ARG A 388 -16.77 -5.80 -0.08
CA ARG A 388 -16.58 -6.62 -1.30
C ARG A 388 -17.34 -7.96 -1.20
N GLU A 389 -17.27 -8.65 -0.05
CA GLU A 389 -18.01 -9.91 0.19
C GLU A 389 -19.53 -9.73 0.08
N HIS A 390 -20.07 -8.59 0.50
CA HIS A 390 -21.49 -8.29 0.44
C HIS A 390 -21.93 -7.56 -0.82
N GLY A 391 -21.01 -7.27 -1.77
CA GLY A 391 -21.31 -6.48 -2.96
C GLY A 391 -21.69 -5.02 -2.64
N VAL A 392 -21.25 -4.48 -1.49
CA VAL A 392 -21.52 -3.10 -1.08
C VAL A 392 -20.55 -2.18 -1.78
N ARG A 393 -21.06 -1.11 -2.36
CA ARG A 393 -20.28 -0.08 -3.03
C ARG A 393 -19.23 0.53 -2.08
N LEU A 394 -17.98 0.60 -2.54
CA LEU A 394 -16.87 1.16 -1.81
C LEU A 394 -16.38 2.41 -2.57
N VAL A 395 -16.28 3.54 -1.88
CA VAL A 395 -15.90 4.83 -2.46
C VAL A 395 -14.85 5.53 -1.62
N THR A 396 -14.16 6.50 -2.23
CA THR A 396 -13.24 7.39 -1.52
C THR A 396 -13.98 8.44 -0.70
N GLU A 397 -13.26 9.08 0.22
CA GLU A 397 -13.74 10.24 0.97
C GLU A 397 -14.30 11.35 0.07
N GLN A 398 -13.59 11.66 -1.02
CA GLN A 398 -13.96 12.71 -1.97
C GLN A 398 -15.28 12.40 -2.69
N VAL A 399 -15.44 11.16 -3.17
CA VAL A 399 -16.69 10.70 -3.79
C VAL A 399 -17.85 10.79 -2.80
N PHE A 400 -17.63 10.40 -1.54
CA PHE A 400 -18.65 10.53 -0.51
C PHE A 400 -19.04 12.00 -0.25
N LEU A 401 -18.08 12.91 -0.18
CA LEU A 401 -18.35 14.35 0.03
C LEU A 401 -19.21 14.93 -1.10
N HIS A 402 -19.07 14.41 -2.31
CA HIS A 402 -19.96 14.79 -3.41
C HIS A 402 -21.33 14.13 -3.30
N LEU A 403 -21.40 12.81 -3.08
CA LEU A 403 -22.67 12.08 -2.99
C LEU A 403 -23.59 12.62 -1.88
N ARG A 404 -23.06 13.05 -0.74
CA ARG A 404 -23.83 13.60 0.37
C ARG A 404 -24.59 14.89 0.03
N GLU A 405 -24.13 15.65 -0.96
CA GLU A 405 -24.78 16.90 -1.40
C GLU A 405 -26.05 16.63 -2.21
N HIS A 406 -26.22 15.38 -2.71
CA HIS A 406 -27.29 14.97 -3.60
C HIS A 406 -28.11 13.80 -3.01
N VAL A 407 -28.23 13.73 -1.68
CA VAL A 407 -29.04 12.72 -1.02
C VAL A 407 -30.53 12.92 -1.35
N LEU A 408 -31.16 11.89 -1.89
CA LEU A 408 -32.58 11.92 -2.27
C LEU A 408 -33.48 11.62 -1.07
N PRO A 409 -34.77 12.03 -1.11
CA PRO A 409 -35.75 11.57 -0.12
C PRO A 409 -35.78 10.04 -0.03
N ALA A 410 -36.15 9.51 1.16
CA ALA A 410 -36.23 8.07 1.37
C ALA A 410 -37.01 7.40 0.22
N ALA A 411 -36.46 6.30 -0.31
CA ALA A 411 -37.12 5.54 -1.37
C ALA A 411 -38.50 5.09 -0.88
N ALA A 412 -39.55 5.43 -1.61
CA ALA A 412 -40.90 5.00 -1.26
C ALA A 412 -40.89 3.46 -1.22
N THR A 413 -41.11 2.88 -0.04
CA THR A 413 -41.33 1.44 0.08
C THR A 413 -42.50 1.07 -0.79
N ALA A 414 -42.24 0.38 -1.89
CA ALA A 414 -43.29 -0.27 -2.67
C ALA A 414 -43.94 -1.34 -1.76
N THR A 415 -44.99 -0.94 -1.07
CA THR A 415 -45.92 -1.86 -0.43
C THR A 415 -46.74 -2.51 -1.55
N GLY A 416 -46.44 -3.76 -1.84
CA GLY A 416 -47.16 -4.63 -2.71
C GLY A 416 -47.00 -6.05 -2.23
#